data_760e876e09420e2a64ba7f86b6abe1f3
#
_entry.id   760e876e09420e2a64ba7f86b6abe1f3
#
_cell.length_a   1.000
_cell.length_b   1.000
_cell.length_c   1.000
_cell.angle_alpha   90.00
_cell.angle_beta   90.00
_cell.angle_gamma   90.00
#
_symmetry.space_group_name_H-M   'P 1'
#
loop_
_entity.id
_entity.type
_entity.pdbx_description
1 polymer ?
#
loop_
_entity_poly.entity_id
_entity_poly.type
_entity_poly.pdbx_seq_one_letter_code
_entity_poly.pdbx_strand_id
1 'polypeptide(L)'
;MERLRNTYYLYKRTSKRVPGKKYPQPVDTYIGIITPDGIIERKRQQLATTSIKVKEYGFSKAVWDSCPDDWKKAVGEGWEDKLACMIMKSSPESYLAMDMEVKGEDELSFSVASQAGMLSRRFYKKYGVEFNSLEILKTVYLVYIESHAFVSEITDEQMRLLKKISVSLEYK
;
A
#
# COMPACT_ATOMS: atom_id res chain seq x y z
N MET A 1 5.06 24.53 -33.00
CA MET A 1 5.78 25.34 -31.99
C MET A 1 4.79 25.64 -30.86
N GLU A 2 4.78 24.83 -29.81
CA GLU A 2 4.01 25.11 -28.61
C GLU A 2 4.75 26.19 -27.81
N ARG A 3 4.11 27.35 -27.64
CA ARG A 3 4.61 28.41 -26.76
C ARG A 3 4.45 27.91 -25.32
N LEU A 4 5.56 27.67 -24.63
CA LEU A 4 5.59 27.55 -23.18
C LEU A 4 4.94 28.83 -22.61
N ARG A 5 3.74 28.69 -22.05
CA ARG A 5 3.08 29.78 -21.35
C ARG A 5 3.88 30.05 -20.07
N ASN A 6 4.49 31.21 -19.98
CA ASN A 6 5.10 31.66 -18.73
C ASN A 6 4.01 31.72 -17.65
N THR A 7 4.04 30.78 -16.74
CA THR A 7 3.09 30.72 -15.61
C THR A 7 3.75 31.41 -14.42
N TYR A 8 3.13 32.48 -13.93
CA TYR A 8 3.60 33.22 -12.76
C TYR A 8 2.83 32.75 -11.51
N TYR A 9 3.59 32.52 -10.43
CA TYR A 9 3.07 32.07 -9.16
C TYR A 9 3.13 33.19 -8.13
N LEU A 10 2.05 33.41 -7.40
CA LEU A 10 1.98 34.40 -6.34
C LEU A 10 2.22 33.74 -4.97
N TYR A 11 3.16 34.30 -4.22
CA TYR A 11 3.47 33.91 -2.85
C TYR A 11 3.34 35.08 -1.90
N LYS A 12 2.77 34.84 -0.70
CA LYS A 12 2.85 35.77 0.42
C LYS A 12 4.06 35.43 1.26
N ARG A 13 5.00 36.37 1.35
CA ARG A 13 6.17 36.23 2.21
C ARG A 13 5.90 36.82 3.58
N THR A 14 6.07 36.04 4.62
CA THR A 14 6.02 36.45 6.02
C THR A 14 7.31 36.04 6.72
N SER A 15 7.53 36.50 7.94
CA SER A 15 8.65 36.03 8.76
C SER A 15 8.15 35.44 10.07
N LYS A 16 8.74 34.31 10.47
CA LYS A 16 8.41 33.64 11.72
C LYS A 16 9.66 33.51 12.59
N ARG A 17 9.53 33.83 13.88
CA ARG A 17 10.60 33.61 14.83
C ARG A 17 10.66 32.14 15.21
N VAL A 18 11.84 31.53 15.03
CA VAL A 18 12.09 30.12 15.34
C VAL A 18 13.01 30.09 16.57
N PRO A 19 12.70 29.34 17.63
CA PRO A 19 13.59 29.18 18.77
C PRO A 19 14.98 28.73 18.35
N GLY A 20 16.01 29.34 18.92
CA GLY A 20 17.42 29.03 18.60
C GLY A 20 17.99 29.71 17.36
N LYS A 21 17.21 30.49 16.59
CA LYS A 21 17.69 31.30 15.48
C LYS A 21 17.81 32.78 15.87
N LYS A 22 18.94 33.39 15.54
CA LYS A 22 19.21 34.81 15.82
C LYS A 22 18.24 35.77 15.10
N TYR A 23 17.83 35.41 13.88
CA TYR A 23 16.94 36.20 13.04
C TYR A 23 15.67 35.45 12.67
N PRO A 24 14.53 36.16 12.47
CA PRO A 24 13.31 35.55 11.95
C PRO A 24 13.56 34.86 10.61
N GLN A 25 12.95 33.73 10.38
CA GLN A 25 13.06 32.97 9.14
C GLN A 25 11.92 33.36 8.18
N PRO A 26 12.19 33.56 6.89
CA PRO A 26 11.15 33.82 5.91
C PRO A 26 10.26 32.56 5.72
N VAL A 27 8.96 32.80 5.61
CA VAL A 27 7.98 31.78 5.31
C VAL A 27 7.19 32.22 4.09
N ASP A 28 7.29 31.46 3.01
CA ASP A 28 6.57 31.71 1.77
C ASP A 28 5.30 30.83 1.74
N THR A 29 4.16 31.49 1.64
CA THR A 29 2.85 30.81 1.49
C THR A 29 2.36 31.02 0.06
N TYR A 30 2.17 29.92 -0.66
CA TYR A 30 1.61 29.95 -2.01
C TYR A 30 0.15 30.43 -1.97
N ILE A 31 -0.19 31.42 -2.81
CA ILE A 31 -1.56 31.96 -2.91
C ILE A 31 -2.25 31.43 -4.16
N GLY A 32 -1.60 31.49 -5.32
CA GLY A 32 -2.25 31.12 -6.56
C GLY A 32 -1.40 31.39 -7.80
N ILE A 33 -2.04 31.26 -8.94
CA ILE A 33 -1.45 31.53 -10.27
C ILE A 33 -1.96 32.88 -10.75
N ILE A 34 -1.06 33.72 -11.26
CA ILE A 34 -1.40 34.96 -11.90
C ILE A 34 -1.79 34.68 -13.36
N THR A 35 -2.97 35.09 -13.75
CA THR A 35 -3.48 35.01 -15.13
C THR A 35 -3.86 36.40 -15.63
N PRO A 36 -4.02 36.61 -16.94
CA PRO A 36 -4.50 37.88 -17.48
C PRO A 36 -5.85 38.34 -16.91
N ASP A 37 -6.68 37.40 -16.47
CA ASP A 37 -8.03 37.64 -15.91
C ASP A 37 -8.03 37.80 -14.39
N GLY A 38 -6.85 37.77 -13.75
CA GLY A 38 -6.69 37.91 -12.31
C GLY A 38 -5.92 36.77 -11.66
N ILE A 39 -6.10 36.60 -10.34
CA ILE A 39 -5.45 35.58 -9.55
C ILE A 39 -6.40 34.40 -9.41
N ILE A 40 -6.01 33.25 -9.90
CA ILE A 40 -6.69 31.97 -9.61
C ILE A 40 -6.14 31.43 -8.30
N GLU A 41 -6.84 31.67 -7.21
CA GLU A 41 -6.54 31.07 -5.93
C GLU A 41 -6.83 29.56 -6.01
N ARG A 42 -5.81 28.72 -5.82
CA ARG A 42 -6.05 27.31 -5.52
C ARG A 42 -6.58 27.25 -4.11
N LYS A 43 -7.90 27.14 -3.96
CA LYS A 43 -8.47 26.59 -2.74
C LYS A 43 -7.79 25.23 -2.53
N ARG A 44 -6.99 25.09 -1.46
CA ARG A 44 -6.61 23.76 -1.01
C ARG A 44 -7.91 23.01 -0.80
N GLN A 45 -8.24 22.09 -1.69
CA GLN A 45 -9.20 21.06 -1.34
C GLN A 45 -8.58 20.38 -0.13
N GLN A 46 -9.09 20.70 1.05
CA GLN A 46 -8.89 19.86 2.21
C GLN A 46 -9.61 18.56 1.83
N LEU A 47 -8.86 17.59 1.32
CA LEU A 47 -9.34 16.23 1.25
C LEU A 47 -9.80 15.89 2.65
N ALA A 48 -11.10 15.69 2.81
CA ALA A 48 -11.64 15.26 4.07
C ALA A 48 -10.91 13.98 4.44
N THR A 49 -10.11 14.02 5.49
CA THR A 49 -9.28 12.87 5.95
C THR A 49 -10.13 11.63 6.20
N THR A 50 -11.44 11.78 6.35
CA THR A 50 -12.43 10.71 6.50
C THR A 50 -12.67 9.88 5.24
N SER A 51 -12.25 10.36 4.06
CA SER A 51 -12.43 9.64 2.78
C SER A 51 -11.20 8.81 2.35
N ILE A 52 -10.10 8.90 3.11
CA ILE A 52 -8.88 8.15 2.80
C ILE A 52 -8.84 6.87 3.64
N LYS A 53 -8.79 5.73 2.96
CA LYS A 53 -8.55 4.42 3.59
C LYS A 53 -7.24 3.86 3.08
N VAL A 54 -6.43 3.32 3.99
CA VAL A 54 -5.14 2.71 3.67
C VAL A 54 -5.16 1.28 4.20
N LYS A 55 -4.83 0.31 3.34
CA LYS A 55 -4.76 -1.09 3.68
C LYS A 55 -3.43 -1.69 3.24
N GLU A 56 -2.91 -2.64 4.01
CA GLU A 56 -1.76 -3.41 3.58
C GLU A 56 -2.16 -4.26 2.35
N TYR A 57 -1.33 -4.23 1.32
CA TYR A 57 -1.64 -4.85 0.03
C TYR A 57 -0.54 -5.79 -0.46
N GLY A 58 0.71 -5.36 -0.37
CA GLY A 58 1.82 -6.04 -1.03
C GLY A 58 2.08 -7.44 -0.53
N PHE A 59 2.19 -7.63 0.79
CA PHE A 59 2.38 -8.94 1.39
C PHE A 59 1.16 -9.83 1.19
N SER A 60 -0.03 -9.31 1.48
CA SER A 60 -1.27 -10.07 1.37
C SER A 60 -1.54 -10.56 -0.05
N LYS A 61 -1.41 -9.68 -1.03
CA LYS A 61 -1.54 -10.00 -2.46
C LYS A 61 -0.48 -10.99 -2.93
N ALA A 62 0.77 -10.78 -2.51
CA ALA A 62 1.87 -11.67 -2.87
C ALA A 62 1.64 -13.08 -2.33
N VAL A 63 1.26 -13.24 -1.06
CA VAL A 63 0.98 -14.55 -0.47
C VAL A 63 -0.23 -15.20 -1.14
N TRP A 64 -1.28 -14.43 -1.41
CA TRP A 64 -2.49 -14.93 -2.05
C TRP A 64 -2.24 -15.48 -3.45
N ASP A 65 -1.62 -14.67 -4.31
CA ASP A 65 -1.42 -15.02 -5.73
C ASP A 65 -0.33 -16.07 -5.93
N SER A 66 0.71 -16.08 -5.08
CA SER A 66 1.83 -17.02 -5.18
C SER A 66 1.63 -18.31 -4.39
N CYS A 67 0.47 -18.48 -3.73
CA CYS A 67 0.21 -19.66 -2.91
C CYS A 67 0.42 -20.96 -3.72
N PRO A 68 1.28 -21.89 -3.25
CA PRO A 68 1.58 -23.12 -3.98
C PRO A 68 0.38 -24.04 -4.13
N ASP A 69 0.15 -24.57 -5.33
CA ASP A 69 -0.99 -25.46 -5.62
C ASP A 69 -0.91 -26.78 -4.86
N ASP A 70 0.29 -27.26 -4.56
CA ASP A 70 0.49 -28.45 -3.74
C ASP A 70 0.10 -28.20 -2.27
N TRP A 71 0.20 -26.94 -1.78
CA TRP A 71 -0.32 -26.56 -0.48
C TRP A 71 -1.85 -26.53 -0.52
N LYS A 72 -2.46 -25.89 -1.53
CA LYS A 72 -3.92 -25.82 -1.71
C LYS A 72 -4.54 -27.22 -1.73
N LYS A 73 -3.92 -28.13 -2.49
CA LYS A 73 -4.35 -29.54 -2.57
C LYS A 73 -4.24 -30.27 -1.23
N ALA A 74 -3.19 -30.02 -0.45
CA ALA A 74 -2.99 -30.68 0.84
C ALA A 74 -3.93 -30.16 1.93
N VAL A 75 -4.30 -28.89 1.88
CA VAL A 75 -5.27 -28.27 2.79
C VAL A 75 -6.70 -28.66 2.42
N GLY A 76 -6.95 -28.89 1.12
CA GLY A 76 -8.24 -29.32 0.60
C GLY A 76 -9.27 -28.21 0.51
N GLU A 77 -10.54 -28.57 0.62
CA GLU A 77 -11.67 -27.65 0.51
C GLU A 77 -11.59 -26.52 1.56
N GLY A 78 -11.96 -25.29 1.17
CA GLY A 78 -11.88 -24.10 2.02
C GLY A 78 -10.44 -23.59 2.24
N TRP A 79 -9.52 -23.93 1.36
CA TRP A 79 -8.13 -23.42 1.44
C TRP A 79 -8.06 -21.89 1.38
N GLU A 80 -8.98 -21.23 0.67
CA GLU A 80 -9.08 -19.77 0.58
C GLU A 80 -9.32 -19.15 1.96
N ASP A 81 -10.32 -19.62 2.68
CA ASP A 81 -10.64 -19.14 4.03
C ASP A 81 -9.44 -19.34 4.99
N LYS A 82 -8.80 -20.51 4.90
CA LYS A 82 -7.63 -20.84 5.73
C LYS A 82 -6.42 -19.96 5.39
N LEU A 83 -6.19 -19.70 4.10
CA LEU A 83 -5.12 -18.80 3.66
C LEU A 83 -5.40 -17.36 4.09
N ALA A 84 -6.65 -16.88 3.93
CA ALA A 84 -7.06 -15.56 4.38
C ALA A 84 -6.85 -15.39 5.89
N CYS A 85 -7.26 -16.39 6.70
CA CYS A 85 -7.02 -16.39 8.14
C CYS A 85 -5.53 -16.28 8.47
N MET A 86 -4.65 -17.04 7.77
CA MET A 86 -3.20 -16.97 7.97
C MET A 86 -2.63 -15.59 7.61
N ILE A 87 -3.07 -15.01 6.49
CA ILE A 87 -2.65 -13.68 6.05
C ILE A 87 -3.09 -12.63 7.07
N MET A 88 -4.35 -12.64 7.50
CA MET A 88 -4.87 -11.69 8.48
C MET A 88 -4.17 -11.78 9.83
N LYS A 89 -3.76 -12.97 10.23
CA LYS A 89 -2.98 -13.14 11.46
C LYS A 89 -1.58 -12.53 11.37
N SER A 90 -0.98 -12.54 10.18
CA SER A 90 0.33 -11.93 9.90
C SER A 90 0.24 -10.44 9.58
N SER A 91 -0.86 -10.01 8.97
CA SER A 91 -1.14 -8.64 8.53
C SER A 91 -2.61 -8.27 8.81
N PRO A 92 -2.94 -7.80 10.03
CA PRO A 92 -4.33 -7.48 10.42
C PRO A 92 -4.95 -6.35 9.58
N GLU A 93 -4.13 -5.46 9.02
CA GLU A 93 -4.56 -4.36 8.15
C GLU A 93 -4.64 -4.73 6.67
N SER A 94 -4.65 -6.02 6.35
CA SER A 94 -4.77 -6.53 4.99
C SER A 94 -6.01 -6.01 4.26
N TYR A 95 -5.87 -5.76 2.97
CA TYR A 95 -6.98 -5.41 2.08
C TYR A 95 -8.04 -6.53 1.98
N LEU A 96 -7.67 -7.78 2.24
CA LEU A 96 -8.59 -8.92 2.17
C LEU A 96 -9.81 -8.75 3.07
N ALA A 97 -9.67 -8.07 4.21
CA ALA A 97 -10.79 -7.76 5.09
C ALA A 97 -11.85 -6.83 4.46
N MET A 98 -11.56 -6.23 3.30
CA MET A 98 -12.53 -5.42 2.56
C MET A 98 -13.25 -6.24 1.49
N ASP A 99 -12.59 -7.27 0.98
CA ASP A 99 -13.07 -8.05 -0.16
C ASP A 99 -13.80 -9.32 0.27
N MET A 100 -13.52 -9.81 1.49
CA MET A 100 -14.11 -11.03 2.00
C MET A 100 -14.27 -11.02 3.52
N GLU A 101 -15.26 -11.79 4.01
CA GLU A 101 -15.39 -12.08 5.44
C GLU A 101 -14.35 -13.14 5.83
N VAL A 102 -13.40 -12.76 6.69
CA VAL A 102 -12.33 -13.65 7.11
C VAL A 102 -12.71 -14.38 8.39
N LYS A 103 -12.82 -15.72 8.29
CA LYS A 103 -13.13 -16.60 9.41
C LYS A 103 -11.93 -16.82 10.33
N GLY A 104 -12.20 -17.04 11.61
CA GLY A 104 -11.18 -17.35 12.62
C GLY A 104 -10.69 -18.80 12.58
N GLU A 105 -9.58 -19.09 13.29
CA GLU A 105 -9.03 -20.45 13.42
C GLU A 105 -10.06 -21.43 14.01
N ASP A 106 -10.82 -20.98 15.00
CA ASP A 106 -11.82 -21.82 15.69
C ASP A 106 -12.95 -22.25 14.75
N GLU A 107 -13.42 -21.32 13.89
CA GLU A 107 -14.46 -21.60 12.90
C GLU A 107 -13.98 -22.57 11.81
N LEU A 108 -12.70 -22.44 11.42
CA LEU A 108 -12.11 -23.24 10.35
C LEU A 108 -11.57 -24.60 10.84
N SER A 109 -11.58 -24.84 12.15
CA SER A 109 -11.04 -26.07 12.77
C SER A 109 -9.63 -26.40 12.29
N PHE A 110 -8.76 -25.40 12.21
CA PHE A 110 -7.38 -25.57 11.77
C PHE A 110 -6.40 -24.73 12.62
N SER A 111 -5.11 -25.03 12.57
CA SER A 111 -4.07 -24.28 13.27
C SER A 111 -3.18 -23.54 12.28
N VAL A 112 -3.14 -22.19 12.38
CA VAL A 112 -2.26 -21.35 11.58
C VAL A 112 -0.80 -21.72 11.80
N ALA A 113 -0.38 -21.95 13.05
CA ALA A 113 1.00 -22.31 13.37
C ALA A 113 1.45 -23.61 12.69
N SER A 114 0.57 -24.63 12.66
CA SER A 114 0.85 -25.90 11.98
C SER A 114 0.97 -25.73 10.46
N GLN A 115 0.09 -24.92 9.86
CA GLN A 115 0.05 -24.73 8.41
C GLN A 115 1.12 -23.77 7.89
N ALA A 116 1.54 -22.79 8.69
CA ALA A 116 2.56 -21.81 8.30
C ALA A 116 3.89 -22.48 7.93
N GLY A 117 4.35 -23.44 8.71
CA GLY A 117 5.57 -24.19 8.40
C GLY A 117 5.45 -25.04 7.12
N MET A 118 4.27 -25.58 6.84
CA MET A 118 4.02 -26.34 5.62
C MET A 118 3.97 -25.42 4.40
N LEU A 119 3.30 -24.28 4.51
CA LEU A 119 3.24 -23.26 3.47
C LEU A 119 4.66 -22.72 3.14
N SER A 120 5.44 -22.34 4.15
CA SER A 120 6.79 -21.83 3.99
C SER A 120 7.71 -22.81 3.25
N ARG A 121 7.70 -24.10 3.62
CA ARG A 121 8.51 -25.13 2.95
C ARG A 121 8.12 -25.33 1.49
N ARG A 122 6.84 -25.35 1.17
CA ARG A 122 6.36 -25.51 -0.20
C ARG A 122 6.60 -24.26 -1.05
N PHE A 123 6.48 -23.10 -0.44
CA PHE A 123 6.81 -21.82 -1.05
C PHE A 123 8.29 -21.78 -1.46
N TYR A 124 9.19 -22.11 -0.54
CA TYR A 124 10.62 -22.20 -0.83
C TYR A 124 10.93 -23.21 -1.94
N LYS A 125 10.29 -24.40 -1.90
CA LYS A 125 10.45 -25.41 -2.95
C LYS A 125 10.02 -24.91 -4.33
N LYS A 126 8.95 -24.09 -4.40
CA LYS A 126 8.41 -23.58 -5.68
C LYS A 126 9.21 -22.42 -6.24
N TYR A 127 9.63 -21.48 -5.38
CA TYR A 127 10.20 -20.19 -5.82
C TYR A 127 11.68 -20.01 -5.47
N GLY A 128 12.26 -20.85 -4.62
CA GLY A 128 13.62 -20.68 -4.10
C GLY A 128 13.77 -19.43 -3.22
N VAL A 129 12.68 -18.94 -2.63
CA VAL A 129 12.60 -17.73 -1.84
C VAL A 129 12.10 -18.07 -0.44
N GLU A 130 12.78 -17.57 0.58
CA GLU A 130 12.32 -17.70 1.96
C GLU A 130 11.00 -16.96 2.16
N PHE A 131 10.00 -17.61 2.79
CA PHE A 131 8.69 -17.02 3.01
C PHE A 131 8.78 -15.72 3.82
N ASN A 132 9.68 -15.64 4.80
CA ASN A 132 9.91 -14.44 5.60
C ASN A 132 10.44 -13.25 4.78
N SER A 133 11.04 -13.49 3.61
CA SER A 133 11.46 -12.39 2.72
C SER A 133 10.28 -11.57 2.21
N LEU A 134 9.05 -12.10 2.25
CA LEU A 134 7.84 -11.39 1.87
C LEU A 134 7.46 -10.26 2.85
N GLU A 135 8.03 -10.26 4.05
CA GLU A 135 7.77 -9.21 5.06
C GLU A 135 8.08 -7.79 4.55
N ILE A 136 9.06 -7.64 3.66
CA ILE A 136 9.38 -6.33 3.06
C ILE A 136 8.21 -5.76 2.23
N LEU A 137 7.28 -6.60 1.79
CA LEU A 137 6.10 -6.20 1.03
C LEU A 137 4.99 -5.61 1.90
N LYS A 138 5.07 -5.74 3.23
CA LYS A 138 4.09 -5.15 4.17
C LYS A 138 4.06 -3.62 4.15
N THR A 139 5.07 -2.99 3.56
CA THR A 139 5.13 -1.54 3.36
C THR A 139 4.50 -1.07 2.05
N VAL A 140 3.95 -1.98 1.26
CA VAL A 140 3.19 -1.64 0.04
C VAL A 140 1.71 -1.62 0.39
N TYR A 141 1.10 -0.46 0.20
CA TYR A 141 -0.27 -0.18 0.60
C TYR A 141 -1.18 0.03 -0.59
N LEU A 142 -2.44 -0.31 -0.41
CA LEU A 142 -3.56 0.10 -1.25
C LEU A 142 -4.21 1.32 -0.59
N VAL A 143 -4.21 2.43 -1.31
CA VAL A 143 -4.74 3.71 -0.83
C VAL A 143 -6.02 4.01 -1.60
N TYR A 144 -7.11 4.16 -0.87
CA TYR A 144 -8.41 4.56 -1.40
C TYR A 144 -8.63 6.03 -1.11
N ILE A 145 -8.90 6.80 -2.15
CA ILE A 145 -9.31 8.20 -2.05
C ILE A 145 -10.61 8.34 -2.82
N GLU A 146 -11.72 8.53 -2.10
CA GLU A 146 -13.08 8.56 -2.65
C GLU A 146 -13.41 7.28 -3.43
N SER A 147 -13.50 7.35 -4.76
CA SER A 147 -13.80 6.22 -5.66
C SER A 147 -12.57 5.64 -6.36
N HIS A 148 -11.36 6.14 -6.05
CA HIS A 148 -10.14 5.71 -6.71
C HIS A 148 -9.26 4.94 -5.73
N ALA A 149 -8.63 3.89 -6.24
CA ALA A 149 -7.64 3.14 -5.49
C ALA A 149 -6.32 3.05 -6.26
N PHE A 150 -5.20 3.17 -5.56
CA PHE A 150 -3.87 3.04 -6.14
C PHE A 150 -2.93 2.36 -5.18
N VAL A 151 -1.99 1.63 -5.75
CA VAL A 151 -0.90 0.99 -5.01
C VAL A 151 0.18 2.03 -4.71
N SER A 152 0.70 2.03 -3.49
CA SER A 152 1.82 2.89 -3.11
C SER A 152 3.08 2.56 -3.93
N GLU A 153 4.07 3.43 -3.86
CA GLU A 153 5.36 3.22 -4.53
C GLU A 153 6.00 1.90 -4.10
N ILE A 154 6.56 1.18 -5.06
CA ILE A 154 7.22 -0.12 -4.88
C ILE A 154 8.71 0.08 -5.12
N THR A 155 9.54 -0.32 -4.16
CA THR A 155 11.00 -0.22 -4.27
C THR A 155 11.58 -1.24 -5.25
N ASP A 156 12.80 -1.01 -5.74
CA ASP A 156 13.50 -1.95 -6.62
C ASP A 156 13.70 -3.34 -5.99
N GLU A 157 13.92 -3.40 -4.68
CA GLU A 157 14.08 -4.65 -3.94
C GLU A 157 12.77 -5.43 -3.91
N GLN A 158 11.67 -4.76 -3.58
CA GLN A 158 10.32 -5.34 -3.61
C GLN A 158 9.95 -5.82 -5.02
N MET A 159 10.26 -5.03 -6.04
CA MET A 159 10.01 -5.38 -7.43
C MET A 159 10.79 -6.64 -7.86
N ARG A 160 12.07 -6.77 -7.45
CA ARG A 160 12.87 -7.98 -7.72
C ARG A 160 12.28 -9.21 -7.05
N LEU A 161 11.79 -9.06 -5.81
CA LEU A 161 11.13 -10.15 -5.07
C LEU A 161 9.84 -10.59 -5.76
N LEU A 162 8.97 -9.64 -6.11
CA LEU A 162 7.72 -9.90 -6.83
C LEU A 162 7.95 -10.63 -8.17
N LYS A 163 8.97 -10.24 -8.92
CA LYS A 163 9.36 -10.94 -10.15
C LYS A 163 9.76 -12.40 -9.90
N LYS A 164 10.51 -12.68 -8.82
CA LYS A 164 10.92 -14.05 -8.47
C LYS A 164 9.73 -14.96 -8.16
N ILE A 165 8.68 -14.41 -7.55
CA ILE A 165 7.46 -15.16 -7.21
C ILE A 165 6.36 -15.05 -8.26
N SER A 166 6.64 -14.37 -9.38
CA SER A 166 5.71 -14.17 -10.52
C SER A 166 4.39 -13.50 -10.14
N VAL A 167 4.46 -12.48 -9.28
CA VAL A 167 3.30 -11.69 -8.84
C VAL A 167 3.39 -10.25 -9.37
N SER A 168 2.25 -9.69 -9.80
CA SER A 168 2.06 -8.28 -10.10
C SER A 168 1.13 -7.64 -9.08
N LEU A 169 1.50 -6.44 -8.61
CA LEU A 169 0.70 -5.67 -7.66
C LEU A 169 -0.17 -4.60 -8.36
N GLU A 170 -0.67 -4.89 -9.55
CA GLU A 170 -1.64 -4.02 -10.20
C GLU A 170 -3.01 -4.18 -9.55
N TYR A 171 -3.63 -3.06 -9.18
CA TYR A 171 -5.01 -3.01 -8.70
C TYR A 171 -5.89 -2.51 -9.86
N LYS A 172 -6.90 -3.30 -10.21
CA LYS A 172 -7.83 -3.00 -11.30
C LYS A 172 -9.17 -2.53 -10.75
#